data_1e34f8815f7e78d81557d39b8d37eddc
#
_entry.id   1e34f8815f7e78d81557d39b8d37eddc
#
_cell.length_a   1.000
_cell.length_b   1.000
_cell.length_c   1.000
_cell.angle_alpha   90.00
_cell.angle_beta   90.00
_cell.angle_gamma   90.00
#
_symmetry.space_group_name_H-M   'P 1'
#
loop_
_entity.id
_entity.type
_entity.pdbx_description
1 polymer ?
#
loop_
_entity_poly.entity_id
_entity_poly.type
_entity_poly.pdbx_seq_one_letter_code
_entity_poly.pdbx_strand_id
1 'polypeptide(L)'
;MSIGAVVGLGNPGAEYAGGRHNIGFRVVDEIARRWRLDVWRSRYRSRLVRRSGGRPTYLVKPQTYMNLSGDAVALFCEGEELVPAECLVVVDDVDLALGQIRLRPRGGAGTHNGLRSIVEAVGEAFPRLRLGIRGDRPWDDLAEYVLAPFEPDELAAVDEMVARAADCVEAALRVGVGRAATQFNQVPTASE
;
A
#
# COMPACT_ATOMS: atom_id res chain seq x y z
N MET A 1 1.21 18.70 -4.61
CA MET A 1 2.11 18.06 -3.63
C MET A 1 2.76 16.86 -4.29
N SER A 2 4.05 16.69 -4.09
CA SER A 2 4.79 15.55 -4.61
C SER A 2 4.97 14.49 -3.53
N ILE A 3 4.87 13.22 -3.89
CA ILE A 3 5.06 12.10 -2.97
C ILE A 3 6.55 11.99 -2.58
N GLY A 4 6.83 11.90 -1.29
CA GLY A 4 8.15 11.68 -0.70
C GLY A 4 8.35 10.25 -0.17
N ALA A 5 7.23 9.56 0.11
CA ALA A 5 7.27 8.17 0.59
C ALA A 5 6.11 7.32 0.05
N VAL A 6 6.38 6.03 -0.12
CA VAL A 6 5.38 4.99 -0.39
C VAL A 6 5.37 4.04 0.80
N VAL A 7 4.26 3.95 1.50
CA VAL A 7 4.09 3.16 2.71
C VAL A 7 3.17 1.97 2.40
N GLY A 8 3.72 0.78 2.29
CA GLY A 8 2.91 -0.44 2.17
C GLY A 8 2.49 -0.95 3.53
N LEU A 9 1.23 -1.28 3.71
CA LEU A 9 0.74 -1.87 4.96
C LEU A 9 0.80 -3.40 4.92
N GLY A 10 1.01 -3.99 6.09
CA GLY A 10 1.08 -5.42 6.33
C GLY A 10 1.44 -5.71 7.78
N ASN A 11 1.30 -6.97 8.21
CA ASN A 11 1.76 -7.47 9.49
C ASN A 11 3.17 -8.03 9.36
N PRO A 12 4.08 -7.80 10.32
CA PRO A 12 5.40 -8.41 10.36
C PRO A 12 5.29 -9.88 10.77
N GLY A 13 6.22 -10.71 10.28
CA GLY A 13 6.28 -12.14 10.55
C GLY A 13 6.08 -12.98 9.30
N ALA A 14 6.77 -14.13 9.25
CA ALA A 14 6.71 -15.04 8.10
C ALA A 14 5.30 -15.66 7.93
N GLU A 15 4.59 -15.83 9.03
CA GLU A 15 3.22 -16.37 9.08
C GLU A 15 2.20 -15.48 8.35
N TYR A 16 2.46 -14.16 8.26
CA TYR A 16 1.57 -13.20 7.57
C TYR A 16 1.99 -12.91 6.13
N ALA A 17 3.18 -13.35 5.70
CA ALA A 17 3.78 -12.94 4.43
C ALA A 17 2.91 -13.23 3.21
N GLY A 18 2.15 -14.33 3.22
CA GLY A 18 1.21 -14.71 2.15
C GLY A 18 -0.20 -14.15 2.31
N GLY A 19 -0.51 -13.50 3.43
CA GLY A 19 -1.85 -13.01 3.74
C GLY A 19 -2.30 -11.86 2.84
N ARG A 20 -3.62 -11.77 2.60
CA ARG A 20 -4.26 -10.70 1.80
C ARG A 20 -3.93 -9.33 2.37
N HIS A 21 -3.87 -9.21 3.70
CA HIS A 21 -3.56 -7.96 4.42
C HIS A 21 -2.12 -7.47 4.19
N ASN A 22 -1.23 -8.32 3.65
CA ASN A 22 0.15 -7.99 3.34
C ASN A 22 0.37 -7.54 1.89
N ILE A 23 -0.71 -7.33 1.12
CA ILE A 23 -0.59 -6.91 -0.28
C ILE A 23 0.15 -5.57 -0.43
N GLY A 24 0.04 -4.67 0.55
CA GLY A 24 0.79 -3.42 0.57
C GLY A 24 2.30 -3.64 0.63
N PHE A 25 2.77 -4.60 1.43
CA PHE A 25 4.19 -4.99 1.47
C PHE A 25 4.65 -5.54 0.12
N ARG A 26 3.83 -6.38 -0.54
CA ARG A 26 4.16 -6.95 -1.86
C ARG A 26 4.35 -5.87 -2.93
N VAL A 27 3.51 -4.83 -2.94
CA VAL A 27 3.67 -3.69 -3.87
C VAL A 27 4.96 -2.93 -3.61
N VAL A 28 5.28 -2.65 -2.33
CA VAL A 28 6.53 -1.98 -1.95
C VAL A 28 7.75 -2.82 -2.33
N ASP A 29 7.70 -4.14 -2.14
CA ASP A 29 8.77 -5.05 -2.54
C ASP A 29 8.94 -5.11 -4.07
N GLU A 30 7.84 -5.10 -4.83
CA GLU A 30 7.88 -5.02 -6.31
C GLU A 30 8.52 -3.71 -6.79
N ILE A 31 8.17 -2.57 -6.19
CA ILE A 31 8.79 -1.29 -6.50
C ILE A 31 10.29 -1.31 -6.17
N ALA A 32 10.66 -1.85 -4.99
CA ALA A 32 12.06 -1.97 -4.59
C ALA A 32 12.86 -2.82 -5.59
N ARG A 33 12.30 -3.95 -6.04
CA ARG A 33 12.88 -4.83 -7.07
C ARG A 33 13.09 -4.08 -8.39
N ARG A 34 12.09 -3.35 -8.87
CA ARG A 34 12.20 -2.54 -10.11
C ARG A 34 13.28 -1.47 -10.01
N TRP A 35 13.39 -0.84 -8.86
CA TRP A 35 14.38 0.21 -8.61
C TRP A 35 15.74 -0.33 -8.19
N ARG A 36 15.91 -1.66 -8.07
CA ARG A 36 17.13 -2.35 -7.62
C ARG A 36 17.60 -1.86 -6.26
N LEU A 37 16.66 -1.72 -5.33
CA LEU A 37 16.91 -1.30 -3.96
C LEU A 37 16.84 -2.52 -3.04
N ASP A 38 17.95 -2.92 -2.46
CA ASP A 38 18.10 -4.12 -1.62
C ASP A 38 18.60 -3.83 -0.20
N VAL A 39 19.10 -2.62 0.06
CA VAL A 39 19.68 -2.26 1.36
C VAL A 39 18.61 -1.64 2.28
N TRP A 40 17.82 -2.50 2.90
CA TRP A 40 16.79 -2.09 3.86
C TRP A 40 17.40 -1.77 5.23
N ARG A 41 16.91 -0.69 5.86
CA ARG A 41 17.28 -0.27 7.22
C ARG A 41 16.08 -0.37 8.13
N SER A 42 16.31 -0.71 9.42
CA SER A 42 15.28 -0.68 10.45
C SER A 42 15.34 0.65 11.19
N ARG A 43 14.29 1.47 11.08
CA ARG A 43 14.15 2.76 11.75
C ARG A 43 12.65 3.11 11.85
N TYR A 44 12.26 3.91 12.82
CA TYR A 44 10.87 4.35 12.99
C TYR A 44 9.86 3.20 13.06
N ARG A 45 10.19 2.13 13.77
CA ARG A 45 9.38 0.90 13.83
C ARG A 45 9.03 0.36 12.43
N SER A 46 9.88 0.59 11.45
CA SER A 46 9.67 0.23 10.04
C SER A 46 10.94 -0.32 9.41
N ARG A 47 10.79 -1.11 8.35
CA ARG A 47 11.86 -1.35 7.37
C ARG A 47 11.71 -0.33 6.27
N LEU A 48 12.77 0.35 5.94
CA LEU A 48 12.77 1.37 4.91
C LEU A 48 14.00 1.32 4.03
N VAL A 49 13.83 1.68 2.77
CA VAL A 49 14.90 1.92 1.82
C VAL A 49 14.63 3.22 1.08
N ARG A 50 15.70 3.95 0.76
CA ARG A 50 15.61 5.26 0.11
C ARG A 50 16.18 5.19 -1.29
N ARG A 51 15.40 5.60 -2.27
CA ARG A 51 15.87 5.87 -3.64
C ARG A 51 16.58 7.22 -3.65
N SER A 52 17.83 7.23 -4.12
CA SER A 52 18.63 8.44 -4.36
C SER A 52 18.56 8.82 -5.85
N GLY A 53 18.75 10.11 -6.14
CA GLY A 53 18.65 10.63 -7.52
C GLY A 53 17.34 11.41 -7.71
N GLY A 54 17.43 12.70 -8.04
CA GLY A 54 16.28 13.60 -8.06
C GLY A 54 15.73 13.85 -6.65
N ARG A 55 14.40 13.92 -6.52
CA ARG A 55 13.77 13.99 -5.19
C ARG A 55 13.88 12.63 -4.50
N PRO A 56 14.43 12.59 -3.27
CA PRO A 56 14.47 11.36 -2.52
C PRO A 56 13.08 10.77 -2.30
N THR A 57 12.93 9.46 -2.51
CA THR A 57 11.68 8.76 -2.26
C THR A 57 11.95 7.55 -1.37
N TYR A 58 11.20 7.44 -0.29
CA TYR A 58 11.28 6.31 0.62
C TYR A 58 10.27 5.23 0.25
N LEU A 59 10.70 3.98 0.35
CA LEU A 59 9.82 2.81 0.41
C LEU A 59 9.81 2.34 1.86
N VAL A 60 8.63 2.22 2.45
CA VAL A 60 8.46 1.98 3.90
C VAL A 60 7.50 0.82 4.12
N LYS A 61 7.92 -0.13 4.98
CA LYS A 61 7.10 -1.22 5.48
C LYS A 61 7.06 -1.14 7.01
N PRO A 62 5.97 -0.63 7.63
CA PRO A 62 5.79 -0.66 9.09
C PRO A 62 6.03 -2.07 9.63
N GLN A 63 6.74 -2.17 10.74
CA GLN A 63 7.00 -3.43 11.44
C GLN A 63 6.21 -3.50 12.75
N THR A 64 5.06 -2.86 12.76
CA THR A 64 4.02 -2.95 13.77
C THR A 64 2.93 -3.89 13.28
N TYR A 65 2.09 -4.40 14.19
CA TYR A 65 0.83 -5.00 13.75
C TYR A 65 -0.05 -3.94 13.06
N MET A 66 -0.97 -4.40 12.21
CA MET A 66 -1.80 -3.56 11.36
C MET A 66 -2.48 -2.41 12.12
N ASN A 67 -3.08 -2.70 13.27
CA ASN A 67 -3.77 -1.73 14.12
C ASN A 67 -2.85 -0.70 14.81
N LEU A 68 -1.54 -0.82 14.68
CA LEU A 68 -0.52 0.10 15.19
C LEU A 68 0.29 0.77 14.07
N SER A 69 -0.18 0.67 12.81
CA SER A 69 0.52 1.25 11.66
C SER A 69 0.69 2.77 11.77
N GLY A 70 -0.25 3.46 12.44
CA GLY A 70 -0.21 4.89 12.66
C GLY A 70 1.01 5.35 13.46
N ASP A 71 1.41 4.58 14.48
CA ASP A 71 2.59 4.88 15.30
C ASP A 71 3.86 4.93 14.43
N ALA A 72 4.02 3.92 13.58
CA ALA A 72 5.18 3.84 12.69
C ALA A 72 5.19 4.96 11.65
N VAL A 73 4.02 5.28 11.07
CA VAL A 73 3.89 6.35 10.07
C VAL A 73 4.14 7.72 10.69
N ALA A 74 3.61 7.99 11.90
CA ALA A 74 3.84 9.25 12.59
C ALA A 74 5.33 9.46 12.91
N LEU A 75 5.99 8.44 13.49
CA LEU A 75 7.43 8.47 13.79
C LEU A 75 8.27 8.66 12.51
N PHE A 76 7.88 8.03 11.40
CA PHE A 76 8.56 8.17 10.14
C PHE A 76 8.41 9.59 9.56
N CYS A 77 7.20 10.15 9.59
CA CYS A 77 6.93 11.51 9.12
C CYS A 77 7.72 12.54 9.91
N GLU A 78 7.73 12.43 11.25
CA GLU A 78 8.48 13.31 12.11
C GLU A 78 10.00 13.20 11.85
N GLY A 79 10.52 11.98 11.79
CA GLY A 79 11.96 11.73 11.68
C GLY A 79 12.56 12.05 10.30
N GLU A 80 11.77 12.07 9.23
CA GLU A 80 12.20 12.40 7.86
C GLU A 80 11.65 13.76 7.39
N GLU A 81 11.02 14.53 8.30
CA GLU A 81 10.46 15.87 8.06
C GLU A 81 9.46 15.89 6.87
N LEU A 82 8.65 14.83 6.76
CA LEU A 82 7.59 14.71 5.75
C LEU A 82 6.22 15.01 6.37
N VAL A 83 5.35 15.64 5.60
CA VAL A 83 3.94 15.75 6.00
C VAL A 83 3.14 14.53 5.50
N PRO A 84 2.05 14.13 6.19
CA PRO A 84 1.25 12.96 5.81
C PRO A 84 0.79 12.98 4.34
N ALA A 85 0.51 14.16 3.79
CA ALA A 85 0.12 14.35 2.39
C ALA A 85 1.21 13.96 1.36
N GLU A 86 2.44 13.77 1.80
CA GLU A 86 3.56 13.28 0.98
C GLU A 86 3.75 11.76 1.07
N CYS A 87 2.96 11.08 1.91
CA CYS A 87 3.03 9.64 2.14
C CYS A 87 1.90 8.92 1.40
N LEU A 88 2.20 8.27 0.27
CA LEU A 88 1.24 7.41 -0.43
C LEU A 88 1.15 6.06 0.28
N VAL A 89 0.01 5.80 0.93
CA VAL A 89 -0.25 4.55 1.63
C VAL A 89 -0.85 3.52 0.69
N VAL A 90 -0.29 2.32 0.65
CA VAL A 90 -0.76 1.18 -0.18
C VAL A 90 -1.36 0.13 0.74
N VAL A 91 -2.61 -0.27 0.48
CA VAL A 91 -3.43 -1.02 1.41
C VAL A 91 -4.44 -1.91 0.68
N ASP A 92 -4.81 -3.04 1.28
CA ASP A 92 -5.90 -3.89 0.80
C ASP A 92 -7.30 -3.25 0.99
N ASP A 93 -8.26 -3.73 0.23
CA ASP A 93 -9.65 -3.28 0.27
C ASP A 93 -10.60 -4.44 -0.05
N VAL A 94 -11.42 -4.83 0.92
CA VAL A 94 -12.42 -5.91 0.77
C VAL A 94 -13.67 -5.46 -0.02
N ASP A 95 -13.89 -4.17 -0.17
CA ASP A 95 -15.02 -3.63 -0.95
C ASP A 95 -14.72 -3.60 -2.44
N LEU A 96 -13.46 -3.77 -2.84
CA LEU A 96 -13.01 -3.86 -4.23
C LEU A 96 -12.81 -5.32 -4.63
N ALA A 97 -13.29 -5.69 -5.81
CA ALA A 97 -13.02 -7.00 -6.38
C ALA A 97 -11.53 -7.21 -6.61
N LEU A 98 -11.09 -8.45 -6.52
CA LEU A 98 -9.71 -8.85 -6.79
C LEU A 98 -9.25 -8.33 -8.16
N GLY A 99 -8.04 -7.79 -8.24
CA GLY A 99 -7.49 -7.19 -9.45
C GLY A 99 -7.83 -5.71 -9.65
N GLN A 100 -8.82 -5.18 -8.94
CA GLN A 100 -9.14 -3.74 -9.00
C GLN A 100 -8.20 -2.93 -8.11
N ILE A 101 -7.83 -1.73 -8.57
CA ILE A 101 -7.09 -0.75 -7.76
C ILE A 101 -7.82 0.58 -7.76
N ARG A 102 -7.66 1.34 -6.66
CA ARG A 102 -8.27 2.67 -6.53
C ARG A 102 -7.35 3.64 -5.81
N LEU A 103 -6.85 4.62 -6.55
CA LEU A 103 -6.03 5.72 -6.01
C LEU A 103 -6.92 6.90 -5.61
N ARG A 104 -6.75 7.38 -4.39
CA ARG A 104 -7.47 8.56 -3.85
C ARG A 104 -6.48 9.52 -3.20
N PRO A 105 -6.66 10.86 -3.36
CA PRO A 105 -5.78 11.84 -2.73
C PRO A 105 -5.96 11.95 -1.22
N ARG A 106 -7.14 11.59 -0.71
CA ARG A 106 -7.52 11.59 0.71
C ARG A 106 -8.79 10.74 0.91
N GLY A 107 -9.17 10.47 2.16
CA GLY A 107 -10.43 9.79 2.50
C GLY A 107 -10.38 9.13 3.88
N GLY A 108 -11.51 8.65 4.36
CA GLY A 108 -11.63 7.94 5.62
C GLY A 108 -11.01 6.55 5.60
N ALA A 109 -10.95 5.94 6.77
CA ALA A 109 -10.36 4.62 6.99
C ALA A 109 -11.25 3.47 6.49
N GLY A 110 -12.55 3.66 6.42
CA GLY A 110 -13.50 2.56 6.25
C GLY A 110 -13.38 1.55 7.40
N THR A 111 -13.44 0.28 7.08
CA THR A 111 -13.30 -0.83 8.05
C THR A 111 -11.84 -1.26 8.26
N HIS A 112 -10.88 -0.69 7.53
CA HIS A 112 -9.49 -1.14 7.54
C HIS A 112 -8.73 -0.64 8.78
N ASN A 113 -8.32 -1.54 9.66
CA ASN A 113 -7.67 -1.22 10.95
C ASN A 113 -6.38 -0.41 10.79
N GLY A 114 -5.55 -0.70 9.78
CA GLY A 114 -4.32 0.04 9.52
C GLY A 114 -4.59 1.48 9.08
N LEU A 115 -5.57 1.70 8.21
CA LEU A 115 -5.97 3.07 7.84
C LEU A 115 -6.57 3.82 9.03
N ARG A 116 -7.35 3.15 9.88
CA ARG A 116 -7.90 3.76 11.10
C ARG A 116 -6.78 4.23 12.01
N SER A 117 -5.79 3.38 12.28
CA SER A 117 -4.62 3.72 13.07
C SER A 117 -3.85 4.93 12.50
N ILE A 118 -3.66 4.98 11.16
CA ILE A 118 -2.97 6.11 10.54
C ILE A 118 -3.82 7.39 10.64
N VAL A 119 -5.13 7.31 10.38
CA VAL A 119 -6.04 8.46 10.46
C VAL A 119 -6.07 9.03 11.89
N GLU A 120 -6.09 8.19 12.91
CA GLU A 120 -6.03 8.59 14.32
C GLU A 120 -4.70 9.29 14.67
N ALA A 121 -3.58 8.82 14.10
CA ALA A 121 -2.26 9.36 14.38
C ALA A 121 -1.92 10.64 13.62
N VAL A 122 -2.30 10.74 12.33
CA VAL A 122 -1.83 11.83 11.44
C VAL A 122 -2.94 12.50 10.62
N GLY A 123 -4.21 12.14 10.85
CA GLY A 123 -5.38 12.68 10.12
C GLY A 123 -5.59 12.04 8.76
N GLU A 124 -6.59 12.53 8.01
CA GLU A 124 -7.06 11.93 6.74
C GLU A 124 -6.35 12.47 5.48
N ALA A 125 -5.48 13.47 5.63
CA ALA A 125 -4.93 14.24 4.53
C ALA A 125 -3.72 13.57 3.85
N PHE A 126 -3.79 12.27 3.55
CA PHE A 126 -2.76 11.54 2.82
C PHE A 126 -3.35 10.76 1.63
N PRO A 127 -2.61 10.58 0.54
CA PRO A 127 -3.03 9.75 -0.59
C PRO A 127 -2.99 8.26 -0.23
N ARG A 128 -3.94 7.48 -0.79
CA ARG A 128 -3.97 6.04 -0.61
C ARG A 128 -4.26 5.33 -1.91
N LEU A 129 -3.57 4.23 -2.14
CA LEU A 129 -3.83 3.26 -3.18
C LEU A 129 -4.44 2.02 -2.52
N ARG A 130 -5.72 1.76 -2.83
CA ARG A 130 -6.47 0.61 -2.32
C ARG A 130 -6.46 -0.50 -3.36
N LEU A 131 -6.12 -1.71 -2.96
CA LEU A 131 -6.04 -2.91 -3.79
C LEU A 131 -7.16 -3.87 -3.42
N GLY A 132 -7.98 -4.24 -4.38
CA GLY A 132 -9.10 -5.16 -4.18
C GLY A 132 -8.59 -6.56 -3.84
N ILE A 133 -9.08 -7.07 -2.72
CA ILE A 133 -8.77 -8.43 -2.26
C ILE A 133 -10.00 -9.34 -2.21
N ARG A 134 -11.19 -8.84 -2.59
CA ARG A 134 -12.40 -9.64 -2.59
C ARG A 134 -12.41 -10.58 -3.79
N GLY A 135 -12.17 -11.87 -3.50
CA GLY A 135 -12.37 -12.98 -4.44
C GLY A 135 -13.83 -13.39 -4.55
N ASP A 136 -14.09 -14.45 -5.30
CA ASP A 136 -15.45 -14.98 -5.55
C ASP A 136 -15.98 -15.83 -4.40
N ARG A 137 -15.09 -16.27 -3.49
CA ARG A 137 -15.48 -17.13 -2.36
C ARG A 137 -16.05 -16.29 -1.22
N PRO A 138 -17.19 -16.68 -0.64
CA PRO A 138 -17.74 -16.02 0.53
C PRO A 138 -16.81 -16.26 1.75
N TRP A 139 -16.87 -15.35 2.71
CA TRP A 139 -16.22 -15.49 4.02
C TRP A 139 -17.22 -15.16 5.13
N ASP A 140 -17.10 -15.87 6.24
CA ASP A 140 -17.96 -15.65 7.42
C ASP A 140 -17.31 -14.67 8.40
N ASP A 141 -15.97 -14.68 8.50
CA ASP A 141 -15.18 -13.78 9.35
C ASP A 141 -14.20 -12.95 8.52
N LEU A 142 -14.37 -11.62 8.56
CA LEU A 142 -13.51 -10.69 7.84
C LEU A 142 -12.07 -10.71 8.36
N ALA A 143 -11.88 -10.86 9.68
CA ALA A 143 -10.53 -10.87 10.25
C ALA A 143 -9.74 -12.10 9.81
N GLU A 144 -10.38 -13.27 9.77
CA GLU A 144 -9.78 -14.48 9.21
C GLU A 144 -9.49 -14.33 7.73
N TYR A 145 -10.43 -13.78 6.95
CA TYR A 145 -10.29 -13.60 5.52
C TYR A 145 -9.09 -12.75 5.13
N VAL A 146 -8.89 -11.59 5.77
CA VAL A 146 -7.78 -10.70 5.44
C VAL A 146 -6.42 -11.27 5.87
N LEU A 147 -6.38 -12.13 6.88
CA LEU A 147 -5.16 -12.81 7.30
C LEU A 147 -4.84 -14.06 6.47
N ALA A 148 -5.85 -14.66 5.84
CA ALA A 148 -5.68 -15.83 5.00
C ALA A 148 -4.85 -15.51 3.74
N PRO A 149 -4.09 -16.48 3.22
CA PRO A 149 -3.40 -16.35 1.95
C PRO A 149 -4.40 -16.24 0.78
N PHE A 150 -3.93 -15.75 -0.35
CA PHE A 150 -4.66 -15.87 -1.59
C PHE A 150 -4.71 -17.34 -2.04
N GLU A 151 -5.81 -17.71 -2.68
CA GLU A 151 -5.96 -19.06 -3.22
C GLU A 151 -5.07 -19.25 -4.47
N PRO A 152 -4.68 -20.48 -4.80
CA PRO A 152 -3.82 -20.74 -5.96
C PRO A 152 -4.34 -20.19 -7.28
N ASP A 153 -5.67 -20.21 -7.48
CA ASP A 153 -6.35 -19.70 -8.68
C ASP A 153 -6.43 -18.15 -8.71
N GLU A 154 -6.22 -17.48 -7.58
CA GLU A 154 -6.17 -16.01 -7.48
C GLU A 154 -4.78 -15.44 -7.76
N LEU A 155 -3.71 -16.23 -7.63
CA LEU A 155 -2.33 -15.73 -7.62
C LEU A 155 -1.95 -14.98 -8.90
N ALA A 156 -2.38 -15.42 -10.06
CA ALA A 156 -2.11 -14.73 -11.33
C ALA A 156 -2.71 -13.31 -11.34
N ALA A 157 -3.97 -13.18 -10.92
CA ALA A 157 -4.64 -11.88 -10.82
C ALA A 157 -4.00 -10.97 -9.77
N VAL A 158 -3.52 -11.55 -8.68
CA VAL A 158 -2.78 -10.83 -7.62
C VAL A 158 -1.46 -10.29 -8.16
N ASP A 159 -0.68 -11.08 -8.89
CA ASP A 159 0.60 -10.65 -9.45
C ASP A 159 0.40 -9.53 -10.49
N GLU A 160 -0.60 -9.63 -11.35
CA GLU A 160 -0.97 -8.56 -12.29
C GLU A 160 -1.40 -7.28 -11.55
N MET A 161 -2.20 -7.42 -10.49
CA MET A 161 -2.64 -6.29 -9.67
C MET A 161 -1.46 -5.61 -8.97
N VAL A 162 -0.51 -6.37 -8.43
CA VAL A 162 0.70 -5.84 -7.79
C VAL A 162 1.55 -5.08 -8.82
N ALA A 163 1.74 -5.63 -10.01
CA ALA A 163 2.47 -4.97 -11.09
C ALA A 163 1.78 -3.65 -11.50
N ARG A 164 0.46 -3.67 -11.70
CA ARG A 164 -0.34 -2.49 -12.04
C ARG A 164 -0.35 -1.44 -10.90
N ALA A 165 -0.36 -1.88 -9.65
CA ALA A 165 -0.25 -0.98 -8.50
C ALA A 165 1.12 -0.29 -8.46
N ALA A 166 2.21 -1.00 -8.75
CA ALA A 166 3.53 -0.42 -8.87
C ALA A 166 3.59 0.62 -10.00
N ASP A 167 3.01 0.34 -11.18
CA ASP A 167 2.89 1.31 -12.28
C ASP A 167 2.11 2.56 -11.86
N CYS A 168 1.01 2.38 -11.10
CA CYS A 168 0.20 3.47 -10.56
C CYS A 168 1.01 4.35 -9.59
N VAL A 169 1.78 3.75 -8.70
CA VAL A 169 2.67 4.46 -7.77
C VAL A 169 3.74 5.24 -8.55
N GLU A 170 4.41 4.63 -9.52
CA GLU A 170 5.42 5.30 -10.34
C GLU A 170 4.82 6.46 -11.16
N ALA A 171 3.61 6.29 -11.67
CA ALA A 171 2.86 7.37 -12.32
C ALA A 171 2.54 8.51 -11.32
N ALA A 172 2.07 8.18 -10.11
CA ALA A 172 1.76 9.17 -9.08
C ALA A 172 3.00 9.99 -8.66
N LEU A 173 4.16 9.35 -8.58
CA LEU A 173 5.45 10.01 -8.33
C LEU A 173 5.86 10.96 -9.46
N ARG A 174 5.56 10.61 -10.71
CA ARG A 174 5.96 11.38 -11.91
C ARG A 174 5.00 12.50 -12.24
N VAL A 175 3.68 12.24 -12.28
CA VAL A 175 2.68 13.19 -12.78
C VAL A 175 1.70 13.67 -11.70
N GLY A 176 1.86 13.19 -10.47
CA GLY A 176 1.02 13.52 -9.32
C GLY A 176 -0.21 12.61 -9.17
N VAL A 177 -0.73 12.55 -7.94
CA VAL A 177 -1.83 11.64 -7.54
C VAL A 177 -3.09 11.82 -8.37
N GLY A 178 -3.49 13.06 -8.66
CA GLY A 178 -4.74 13.33 -9.41
C GLY A 178 -4.72 12.76 -10.82
N ARG A 179 -3.64 13.00 -11.59
CA ARG A 179 -3.50 12.48 -12.95
C ARG A 179 -3.36 10.96 -12.96
N ALA A 180 -2.58 10.41 -12.04
CA ALA A 180 -2.46 8.96 -11.90
C ALA A 180 -3.83 8.32 -11.54
N ALA A 181 -4.61 8.94 -10.65
CA ALA A 181 -5.95 8.46 -10.32
C ALA A 181 -6.89 8.42 -11.54
N THR A 182 -6.87 9.45 -12.38
CA THR A 182 -7.66 9.45 -13.63
C THR A 182 -7.26 8.29 -14.55
N GLN A 183 -5.97 7.99 -14.64
CA GLN A 183 -5.45 6.93 -15.51
C GLN A 183 -5.75 5.53 -14.97
N PHE A 184 -5.58 5.30 -13.66
CA PHE A 184 -5.55 3.94 -13.10
C PHE A 184 -6.85 3.51 -12.42
N ASN A 185 -7.77 4.43 -12.06
CA ASN A 185 -9.06 4.09 -11.46
C ASN A 185 -10.07 3.54 -12.48
N GLN A 186 -9.78 3.61 -13.76
CA GLN A 186 -10.61 2.98 -14.77
C GLN A 186 -10.44 1.46 -14.67
N VAL A 187 -11.56 0.73 -14.68
CA VAL A 187 -11.53 -0.72 -14.78
C VAL A 187 -10.94 -1.05 -16.15
N PRO A 188 -9.94 -1.93 -16.25
CA PRO A 188 -9.50 -2.40 -17.57
C PRO A 188 -10.70 -2.98 -18.31
N THR A 189 -11.05 -2.40 -19.43
CA THR A 189 -11.94 -3.08 -20.38
C THR A 189 -11.21 -4.32 -20.84
N ALA A 190 -11.81 -5.50 -20.63
CA ALA A 190 -11.32 -6.72 -21.23
C ALA A 190 -11.18 -6.45 -22.74
N SER A 191 -9.97 -6.56 -23.26
CA SER A 191 -9.76 -6.57 -24.70
C SER A 191 -10.43 -7.82 -25.24
N GLU A 192 -11.46 -7.65 -26.09
CA GLU A 192 -12.03 -8.72 -26.88
C GLU A 192 -11.00 -9.36 -27.78
#